data_bef9ec2d71d6400cb428152fd5ee558c
#
_entry.id   bef9ec2d71d6400cb428152fd5ee558c
#
_cell.length_a   1.000
_cell.length_b   1.000
_cell.length_c   1.000
_cell.angle_alpha   90.00
_cell.angle_beta   90.00
_cell.angle_gamma   90.00
#
_symmetry.space_group_name_H-M   'P 1'
#
loop_
_entity.id
_entity.type
_entity.pdbx_description
1 polymer ?
#
loop_
_entity_poly.entity_id
_entity_poly.type
_entity_poly.pdbx_seq_one_letter_code
_entity_poly.pdbx_strand_id
1 'polypeptide(L)'
;MTTNEDTLELIQNQIVVGEIIEKTTREGLVWNQVSKTQYSASEYEFPPCTNPSRPAATWEFNLSKTIIGTNYRFTLDVFRNQTLVMSLDSDLAENLVDLYSTVEDLNLISNNRFNQALSFVQKLETVLN
;
A
#
# COMPACT_ATOMS: atom_id res chain seq x y z
N MET A 1 -22.05 -4.04 -24.33
CA MET A 1 -21.15 -3.16 -25.08
C MET A 1 -20.46 -2.21 -24.12
N THR A 2 -19.13 -2.24 -24.09
CA THR A 2 -18.36 -1.35 -23.21
C THR A 2 -18.45 0.07 -23.76
N THR A 3 -18.87 1.00 -22.93
CA THR A 3 -18.93 2.40 -23.32
C THR A 3 -17.54 3.03 -23.18
N ASN A 4 -17.30 4.14 -23.85
CA ASN A 4 -16.06 4.91 -23.67
C ASN A 4 -15.86 5.34 -22.21
N GLU A 5 -16.95 5.56 -21.48
CA GLU A 5 -16.90 5.92 -20.07
C GLU A 5 -16.32 4.81 -19.20
N ASP A 6 -16.71 3.55 -19.44
CA ASP A 6 -16.19 2.40 -18.69
C ASP A 6 -14.70 2.21 -18.94
N THR A 7 -14.26 2.37 -20.19
CA THR A 7 -12.85 2.28 -20.55
C THR A 7 -12.04 3.39 -19.88
N LEU A 8 -12.57 4.61 -19.88
CA LEU A 8 -11.92 5.75 -19.25
C LEU A 8 -11.79 5.55 -17.74
N GLU A 9 -12.83 5.02 -17.09
CA GLU A 9 -12.80 4.73 -15.66
C GLU A 9 -11.73 3.70 -15.32
N LEU A 10 -11.60 2.62 -16.11
CA LEU A 10 -10.56 1.62 -15.91
C LEU A 10 -9.16 2.23 -16.04
N ILE A 11 -8.95 3.09 -17.02
CA ILE A 11 -7.68 3.79 -17.19
C ILE A 11 -7.38 4.69 -15.99
N GLN A 12 -8.37 5.44 -15.51
CA GLN A 12 -8.21 6.31 -14.35
C GLN A 12 -7.88 5.52 -13.09
N ASN A 13 -8.53 4.37 -12.89
CA ASN A 13 -8.25 3.49 -11.76
C ASN A 13 -6.80 2.97 -11.80
N GLN A 14 -6.33 2.58 -12.98
CA GLN A 14 -4.95 2.12 -13.14
C GLN A 14 -3.94 3.24 -12.90
N ILE A 15 -4.26 4.47 -13.27
CA ILE A 15 -3.40 5.63 -13.02
C ILE A 15 -3.27 5.88 -11.52
N VAL A 16 -4.38 5.81 -10.78
CA VAL A 16 -4.37 5.99 -9.33
C VAL A 16 -3.49 4.94 -8.67
N VAL A 17 -3.66 3.68 -9.02
CA VAL A 17 -2.84 2.58 -8.48
C VAL A 17 -1.37 2.75 -8.87
N GLY A 18 -1.10 3.15 -10.11
CA GLY A 18 0.27 3.42 -10.58
C GLY A 18 0.95 4.53 -9.78
N GLU A 19 0.23 5.58 -9.43
CA GLU A 19 0.75 6.65 -8.59
C GLU A 19 1.08 6.17 -7.18
N ILE A 20 0.24 5.29 -6.62
CA ILE A 20 0.49 4.70 -5.31
C ILE A 20 1.74 3.80 -5.36
N ILE A 21 1.92 3.03 -6.43
CA ILE A 21 3.14 2.24 -6.64
C ILE A 21 4.36 3.15 -6.67
N GLU A 22 4.29 4.25 -7.40
CA GLU A 22 5.39 5.21 -7.49
C GLU A 22 5.71 5.84 -6.14
N LYS A 23 4.70 6.23 -5.38
CA LYS A 23 4.89 6.74 -4.01
C LYS A 23 5.58 5.70 -3.12
N THR A 24 5.21 4.45 -3.27
CA THR A 24 5.78 3.35 -2.49
C THR A 24 7.25 3.11 -2.84
N THR A 25 7.59 3.12 -4.13
CA THR A 25 8.94 2.77 -4.60
C THR A 25 9.90 3.94 -4.60
N ARG A 26 9.44 5.16 -4.88
CA ARG A 26 10.30 6.34 -5.04
C ARG A 26 10.21 7.33 -3.89
N GLU A 27 9.02 7.52 -3.33
CA GLU A 27 8.79 8.52 -2.29
C GLU A 27 8.79 7.95 -0.88
N GLY A 28 8.93 6.63 -0.76
CA GLY A 28 9.09 5.99 0.54
C GLY A 28 7.80 5.84 1.35
N LEU A 29 6.65 5.76 0.68
CA LEU A 29 5.40 5.45 1.39
C LEU A 29 5.56 4.12 2.11
N VAL A 30 5.37 4.13 3.42
CA VAL A 30 5.60 2.96 4.27
C VAL A 30 4.30 2.19 4.47
N TRP A 31 4.34 0.91 4.18
CA TRP A 31 3.22 0.00 4.40
C TRP A 31 3.49 -0.87 5.62
N ASN A 32 2.51 -0.95 6.51
CA ASN A 32 2.57 -1.80 7.69
C ASN A 32 1.72 -3.04 7.47
N GLN A 33 2.28 -4.20 7.77
CA GLN A 33 1.54 -5.45 7.67
C GLN A 33 0.55 -5.56 8.83
N VAL A 34 -0.73 -5.64 8.51
CA VAL A 34 -1.81 -5.78 9.50
C VAL A 34 -2.11 -7.25 9.76
N SER A 35 -2.04 -8.06 8.70
CA SER A 35 -2.22 -9.52 8.78
C SER A 35 -1.41 -10.15 7.64
N LYS A 36 -1.47 -11.47 7.52
CA LYS A 36 -0.74 -12.19 6.45
C LYS A 36 -1.12 -11.71 5.04
N THR A 37 -2.33 -11.17 4.89
CA THR A 37 -2.89 -10.78 3.59
C THR A 37 -3.35 -9.33 3.55
N GLN A 38 -2.96 -8.52 4.54
CA GLN A 38 -3.41 -7.14 4.62
C GLN A 38 -2.27 -6.19 5.00
N TYR A 39 -2.23 -5.06 4.30
CA TYR A 39 -1.26 -4.00 4.54
C TYR A 39 -1.99 -2.67 4.61
N SER A 40 -1.49 -1.74 5.42
CA SER A 40 -2.02 -0.39 5.48
C SER A 40 -0.90 0.64 5.41
N ALA A 41 -1.21 1.78 4.80
CA ALA A 41 -0.31 2.92 4.73
C ALA A 41 -1.11 4.19 4.93
N SER A 42 -0.46 5.21 5.45
CA SER A 42 -1.09 6.52 5.58
C SER A 42 -0.09 7.62 5.28
N GLU A 43 -0.59 8.73 4.74
CA GLU A 43 0.21 9.91 4.49
C GLU A 43 -0.64 11.17 4.63
N TYR A 44 0.02 12.30 4.85
CA TYR A 44 -0.64 13.59 4.86
C TYR A 44 -0.73 14.13 3.43
N GLU A 45 -1.84 14.81 3.13
CA GLU A 45 -2.00 15.48 1.84
C GLU A 45 -0.95 16.57 1.69
N PHE A 46 -0.29 16.59 0.53
CA PHE A 46 0.78 17.54 0.24
C PHE A 46 0.52 18.25 -1.08
N PRO A 47 0.73 19.55 -1.18
CA PRO A 47 1.31 20.45 -0.18
C PRO A 47 0.39 20.68 1.02
N PRO A 48 0.96 20.96 2.21
CA PRO A 48 0.15 21.25 3.38
C PRO A 48 -0.71 22.48 3.12
N CYS A 49 -1.88 22.49 3.75
CA CYS A 49 -2.82 23.61 3.62
C CYS A 49 -2.12 24.90 4.05
N THR A 50 -2.24 25.97 3.23
CA THR A 50 -1.65 27.27 3.54
C THR A 50 -2.32 27.96 4.72
N ASN A 51 -3.50 27.50 5.13
CA ASN A 51 -4.23 28.02 6.26
C ASN A 51 -3.87 27.23 7.52
N PRO A 52 -3.14 27.81 8.49
CA PRO A 52 -2.72 27.08 9.69
C PRO A 52 -3.88 26.64 10.59
N SER A 53 -5.09 27.15 10.39
CA SER A 53 -6.26 26.72 11.14
C SER A 53 -6.89 25.43 10.59
N ARG A 54 -6.45 24.96 9.44
CA ARG A 54 -6.92 23.70 8.83
C ARG A 54 -5.81 22.68 8.85
N PRO A 55 -6.00 21.53 9.54
CA PRO A 55 -5.02 20.47 9.48
C PRO A 55 -4.98 19.87 8.06
N ALA A 56 -3.82 19.42 7.62
CA ALA A 56 -3.68 18.70 6.36
C ALA A 56 -4.56 17.46 6.37
N ALA A 57 -5.19 17.14 5.23
CA ALA A 57 -5.98 15.93 5.10
C ALA A 57 -5.07 14.71 5.23
N THR A 58 -5.59 13.67 5.86
CA THR A 58 -4.88 12.39 6.01
C THR A 58 -5.46 11.39 5.03
N TRP A 59 -4.58 10.75 4.27
CA TRP A 59 -4.95 9.67 3.37
C TRP A 59 -4.55 8.35 4.00
N GLU A 60 -5.43 7.36 3.89
CA GLU A 60 -5.16 6.02 4.37
C GLU A 60 -5.46 5.02 3.26
N PHE A 61 -4.57 4.06 3.08
CA PHE A 61 -4.69 3.02 2.07
C PHE A 61 -4.71 1.67 2.75
N ASN A 62 -5.72 0.86 2.44
CA ASN A 62 -5.83 -0.51 2.93
C ASN A 62 -5.79 -1.46 1.73
N LEU A 63 -4.79 -2.31 1.71
CA LEU A 63 -4.55 -3.25 0.62
C LEU A 63 -4.71 -4.66 1.15
N SER A 64 -5.52 -5.46 0.49
CA SER A 64 -5.79 -6.82 0.93
C SER A 64 -5.78 -7.81 -0.23
N LYS A 65 -5.52 -9.06 0.10
CA LYS A 65 -5.54 -10.20 -0.81
C LYS A 65 -6.53 -11.21 -0.26
N THR A 66 -7.50 -11.58 -1.06
CA THR A 66 -8.52 -12.57 -0.70
C THR A 66 -8.37 -13.79 -1.59
N ILE A 67 -8.42 -14.98 -1.00
CA ILE A 67 -8.36 -16.24 -1.75
C ILE A 67 -9.77 -16.65 -2.12
N ILE A 68 -10.01 -16.83 -3.43
CA ILE A 68 -11.31 -17.26 -3.94
C ILE A 68 -11.06 -18.54 -4.77
N GLY A 69 -11.34 -19.71 -4.18
CA GLY A 69 -11.01 -20.98 -4.81
C GLY A 69 -9.51 -21.13 -5.03
N THR A 70 -9.07 -21.20 -6.28
CA THR A 70 -7.66 -21.29 -6.66
C THR A 70 -7.08 -19.93 -7.09
N ASN A 71 -7.91 -18.89 -7.08
CA ASN A 71 -7.52 -17.56 -7.53
C ASN A 71 -7.43 -16.59 -6.36
N TYR A 72 -6.76 -15.46 -6.62
CA TYR A 72 -6.65 -14.38 -5.65
C TYR A 72 -7.36 -13.14 -6.17
N ARG A 73 -7.97 -12.39 -5.24
CA ARG A 73 -8.51 -11.08 -5.53
C ARG A 73 -7.78 -10.06 -4.65
N PHE A 74 -7.32 -8.99 -5.27
CA PHE A 74 -6.67 -7.89 -4.55
C PHE A 74 -7.65 -6.74 -4.45
N THR A 75 -7.69 -6.08 -3.31
CA THR A 75 -8.60 -4.97 -3.04
C THR A 75 -7.82 -3.82 -2.43
N LEU A 76 -8.10 -2.62 -2.89
CA LEU A 76 -7.53 -1.39 -2.34
C LEU A 76 -8.66 -0.46 -1.94
N ASP A 77 -8.71 -0.11 -0.66
CA ASP A 77 -9.64 0.89 -0.14
C ASP A 77 -8.85 2.14 0.19
N VAL A 78 -9.32 3.28 -0.29
CA VAL A 78 -8.68 4.58 -0.09
C VAL A 78 -9.61 5.47 0.73
N PHE A 79 -9.08 5.98 1.84
CA PHE A 79 -9.82 6.85 2.75
C PHE A 79 -9.16 8.22 2.77
N ARG A 80 -9.98 9.25 2.89
CA ARG A 80 -9.54 10.63 3.14
C ARG A 80 -10.24 11.14 4.38
N ASN A 81 -9.44 11.52 5.39
CA ASN A 81 -9.97 11.92 6.70
C ASN A 81 -10.97 10.91 7.24
N GLN A 82 -10.64 9.61 7.17
CA GLN A 82 -11.45 8.49 7.66
C GLN A 82 -12.74 8.24 6.86
N THR A 83 -12.92 8.91 5.72
CA THR A 83 -14.06 8.68 4.84
C THR A 83 -13.61 7.89 3.63
N LEU A 84 -14.29 6.79 3.33
CA LEU A 84 -14.00 5.99 2.16
C LEU A 84 -14.31 6.79 0.89
N VAL A 85 -13.30 7.03 0.06
CA VAL A 85 -13.47 7.78 -1.19
C VAL A 85 -13.34 6.91 -2.43
N MET A 86 -12.72 5.73 -2.29
CA MET A 86 -12.51 4.83 -3.42
C MET A 86 -12.29 3.41 -2.92
N SER A 87 -12.89 2.46 -3.61
CA SER A 87 -12.65 1.03 -3.37
C SER A 87 -12.45 0.36 -4.72
N LEU A 88 -11.29 -0.26 -4.91
CA LEU A 88 -10.91 -0.90 -6.16
C LEU A 88 -10.57 -2.36 -5.91
N ASP A 89 -10.93 -3.24 -6.86
CA ASP A 89 -10.44 -4.61 -6.85
C ASP A 89 -9.64 -4.90 -8.14
N SER A 90 -9.07 -6.07 -8.23
CA SER A 90 -8.21 -6.43 -9.35
C SER A 90 -8.96 -6.52 -10.69
N ASP A 91 -10.29 -6.61 -10.68
CA ASP A 91 -11.10 -6.52 -11.88
C ASP A 91 -11.22 -5.08 -12.38
N LEU A 92 -11.17 -4.12 -11.47
CA LEU A 92 -11.27 -2.68 -11.78
C LEU A 92 -9.90 -2.03 -12.03
N ALA A 93 -8.82 -2.65 -11.54
CA ALA A 93 -7.46 -2.16 -11.75
C ALA A 93 -6.50 -3.35 -11.75
N GLU A 94 -6.05 -3.76 -12.93
CA GLU A 94 -5.18 -4.92 -13.07
C GLU A 94 -3.85 -4.75 -12.35
N ASN A 95 -3.33 -3.54 -12.28
CA ASN A 95 -2.05 -3.25 -11.64
C ASN A 95 -2.10 -3.29 -10.12
N LEU A 96 -3.24 -3.61 -9.49
CA LEU A 96 -3.29 -3.91 -8.06
C LEU A 96 -2.44 -5.12 -7.70
N VAL A 97 -2.30 -6.07 -8.61
CA VAL A 97 -1.40 -7.21 -8.44
C VAL A 97 0.03 -6.73 -8.26
N ASP A 98 0.45 -5.78 -9.08
CA ASP A 98 1.80 -5.20 -9.01
C ASP A 98 2.00 -4.41 -7.72
N LEU A 99 1.00 -3.66 -7.29
CA LEU A 99 1.06 -2.93 -6.02
C LEU A 99 1.23 -3.90 -4.85
N TYR A 100 0.41 -4.95 -4.80
CA TYR A 100 0.49 -5.93 -3.71
C TYR A 100 1.86 -6.61 -3.69
N SER A 101 2.36 -7.04 -4.85
CA SER A 101 3.67 -7.69 -4.95
C SER A 101 4.79 -6.75 -4.49
N THR A 102 4.72 -5.48 -4.88
CA THR A 102 5.71 -4.47 -4.47
C THR A 102 5.70 -4.27 -2.95
N VAL A 103 4.53 -4.14 -2.36
CA VAL A 103 4.39 -3.95 -0.90
C VAL A 103 4.88 -5.20 -0.15
N GLU A 104 4.49 -6.37 -0.62
CA GLU A 104 4.90 -7.62 -0.01
C GLU A 104 6.42 -7.78 -0.03
N ASP A 105 7.07 -7.51 -1.17
CA ASP A 105 8.51 -7.62 -1.33
C ASP A 105 9.25 -6.63 -0.42
N LEU A 106 8.78 -5.39 -0.34
CA LEU A 106 9.39 -4.38 0.53
C LEU A 106 9.28 -4.74 2.00
N ASN A 107 8.14 -5.29 2.41
CA ASN A 107 7.97 -5.75 3.79
C ASN A 107 8.85 -6.94 4.10
N LEU A 108 8.99 -7.87 3.16
CA LEU A 108 9.87 -9.03 3.33
C LEU A 108 11.33 -8.60 3.48
N ILE A 109 11.79 -7.65 2.65
CA ILE A 109 13.16 -7.11 2.74
C ILE A 109 13.38 -6.44 4.10
N SER A 110 12.44 -5.63 4.56
CA SER A 110 12.54 -4.96 5.86
C SER A 110 12.60 -5.97 7.01
N ASN A 111 11.78 -7.00 6.97
CA ASN A 111 11.77 -8.04 7.98
C ASN A 111 13.08 -8.83 7.98
N ASN A 112 13.63 -9.15 6.80
CA ASN A 112 14.89 -9.84 6.69
C ASN A 112 16.05 -9.02 7.26
N ARG A 113 16.09 -7.73 6.98
CA ARG A 113 17.11 -6.83 7.53
C ARG A 113 17.02 -6.76 9.04
N PHE A 114 15.82 -6.66 9.58
CA PHE A 114 15.60 -6.66 11.02
C PHE A 114 16.09 -7.97 11.64
N ASN A 115 15.73 -9.11 11.07
CA ASN A 115 16.12 -10.41 11.58
C ASN A 115 17.64 -10.61 11.52
N GLN A 116 18.31 -10.12 10.47
CA GLN A 116 19.76 -10.16 10.36
C GLN A 116 20.42 -9.32 11.45
N ALA A 117 19.92 -8.12 11.71
CA ALA A 117 20.43 -7.26 12.76
C ALA A 117 20.25 -7.89 14.14
N LEU A 118 19.06 -8.46 14.39
CA LEU A 118 18.78 -9.13 15.66
C LEU A 118 19.71 -10.33 15.87
N SER A 119 19.92 -11.13 14.83
CA SER A 119 20.82 -12.28 14.89
C SER A 119 22.26 -11.84 15.20
N PHE A 120 22.73 -10.75 14.61
CA PHE A 120 24.04 -10.18 14.87
C PHE A 120 24.18 -9.74 16.34
N VAL A 121 23.18 -9.05 16.87
CA VAL A 121 23.17 -8.61 18.27
C VAL A 121 23.23 -9.82 19.22
N GLN A 122 22.45 -10.86 18.93
CA GLN A 122 22.45 -12.08 19.74
C GLN A 122 23.82 -12.77 19.76
N LYS A 123 24.51 -12.79 18.61
CA LYS A 123 25.87 -13.36 18.53
C LYS A 123 26.85 -12.54 19.34
N LEU A 124 26.74 -11.22 19.34
CA LEU A 124 27.58 -10.35 20.16
C LEU A 124 27.38 -10.63 21.64
N GLU A 125 26.15 -10.77 22.10
CA GLU A 125 25.84 -11.08 23.49
C GLU A 125 26.48 -12.42 23.92
N THR A 126 26.43 -13.43 23.05
CA THR A 126 27.03 -14.72 23.30
C THR A 126 28.54 -14.60 23.44
N VAL A 127 29.22 -13.81 22.62
CA VAL A 127 30.67 -13.62 22.66
C VAL A 127 31.10 -12.83 23.89
N LEU A 128 30.32 -11.85 24.30
CA LEU A 128 30.64 -10.97 25.44
C LEU A 128 30.38 -11.62 26.80
N ASN A 129 29.57 -12.66 26.83
CA ASN A 129 29.25 -13.41 28.03
C ASN A 129 30.09 -14.69 28.11
#